data_bdc05195cb223986ffab3f113be20532
#
_entry.id   bdc05195cb223986ffab3f113be20532
#
_cell.length_a   1.000
_cell.length_b   1.000
_cell.length_c   1.000
_cell.angle_alpha   90.00
_cell.angle_beta   90.00
_cell.angle_gamma   90.00
#
_symmetry.space_group_name_H-M   'P 1'
#
loop_
_entity.id
_entity.type
_entity.pdbx_description
1 polymer ?
#
loop_
_entity_poly.entity_id
_entity_poly.type
_entity_poly.pdbx_seq_one_letter_code
_entity_poly.pdbx_strand_id
1 'polypeptide(L)'
;MSSSKRLAVLAAALLLAGCGFQLRGSATLPFNTLYVEAPAASLFATQLRRMIGSGSDTRITNTPEEADATLQVVQELREKEILSLSAGGRVRELQLRYRVQYRVYDRNKAPVAPPGEIVLRRDYSFNDQEQLSKESEEALLYRDMQADAVQQLVRRLQAAAKTGAKS
;
A
#
# COMPACT_ATOMS: atom_id res chain seq x y z
N MET A 1 32.23 -29.70 -32.64
CA MET A 1 31.07 -29.69 -31.69
C MET A 1 29.92 -30.37 -32.40
N SER A 2 29.45 -31.52 -31.88
CA SER A 2 28.42 -32.36 -32.52
C SER A 2 27.09 -31.62 -32.64
N SER A 3 26.41 -31.74 -33.77
CA SER A 3 25.09 -31.15 -34.06
C SER A 3 24.05 -31.44 -32.95
N SER A 4 24.15 -32.57 -32.31
CA SER A 4 23.31 -32.95 -31.16
C SER A 4 23.47 -32.04 -29.94
N LYS A 5 24.70 -31.53 -29.65
CA LYS A 5 24.92 -30.57 -28.55
C LYS A 5 24.34 -29.21 -28.87
N ARG A 6 24.34 -28.78 -30.13
CA ARG A 6 23.73 -27.50 -30.55
C ARG A 6 22.21 -27.58 -30.45
N LEU A 7 21.62 -28.72 -30.80
CA LEU A 7 20.16 -28.93 -30.68
C LEU A 7 19.72 -28.95 -29.22
N ALA A 8 20.46 -29.56 -28.32
CA ALA A 8 20.18 -29.59 -26.91
C ALA A 8 20.26 -28.18 -26.26
N VAL A 9 21.23 -27.36 -26.66
CA VAL A 9 21.36 -25.97 -26.16
C VAL A 9 20.20 -25.10 -26.69
N LEU A 10 19.77 -25.28 -27.92
CA LEU A 10 18.61 -24.55 -28.49
C LEU A 10 17.31 -24.96 -27.75
N ALA A 11 17.10 -26.24 -27.49
CA ALA A 11 15.96 -26.72 -26.78
C ALA A 11 15.91 -26.22 -25.30
N ALA A 12 17.07 -26.17 -24.63
CA ALA A 12 17.17 -25.60 -23.28
C ALA A 12 16.90 -24.08 -23.26
N ALA A 13 17.36 -23.34 -24.29
CA ALA A 13 17.09 -21.91 -24.41
C ALA A 13 15.59 -21.62 -24.67
N LEU A 14 14.91 -22.44 -25.46
CA LEU A 14 13.47 -22.36 -25.69
C LEU A 14 12.63 -22.67 -24.44
N LEU A 15 13.06 -23.59 -23.59
CA LEU A 15 12.41 -23.89 -22.31
C LEU A 15 12.57 -22.76 -21.29
N LEU A 16 13.68 -22.04 -21.30
CA LEU A 16 13.92 -20.87 -20.45
C LEU A 16 13.12 -19.63 -20.89
N ALA A 17 12.83 -19.49 -22.18
CA ALA A 17 11.98 -18.42 -22.72
C ALA A 17 10.49 -18.61 -22.38
N GLY A 18 10.07 -19.85 -22.07
CA GLY A 18 8.68 -20.18 -21.66
C GLY A 18 8.34 -19.84 -20.21
N CYS A 19 9.32 -19.50 -19.35
CA CYS A 19 9.07 -18.92 -18.05
C CYS A 19 8.60 -17.47 -18.28
N GLY A 20 7.28 -17.28 -18.43
CA GLY A 20 6.63 -15.99 -18.62
C GLY A 20 6.89 -15.03 -17.47
N PHE A 21 8.10 -14.53 -17.35
CA PHE A 21 8.48 -13.46 -16.42
C PHE A 21 7.85 -12.17 -16.95
N GLN A 22 6.54 -12.00 -16.71
CA GLN A 22 5.90 -10.70 -16.92
C GLN A 22 6.48 -9.75 -15.89
N LEU A 23 7.28 -8.79 -16.35
CA LEU A 23 7.55 -7.58 -15.62
C LEU A 23 6.20 -7.05 -15.10
N ARG A 24 6.11 -6.82 -13.79
CA ARG A 24 4.90 -6.31 -13.13
C ARG A 24 4.51 -5.02 -13.86
N GLY A 25 3.49 -5.10 -14.74
CA GLY A 25 3.03 -3.98 -15.53
C GLY A 25 2.67 -2.80 -14.63
N SER A 26 2.79 -1.58 -15.16
CA SER A 26 2.36 -0.35 -14.47
C SER A 26 0.92 -0.49 -13.99
N ALA A 27 0.66 -0.01 -12.79
CA ALA A 27 -0.67 -0.02 -12.22
C ALA A 27 -1.57 0.93 -13.01
N THR A 28 -2.58 0.42 -13.71
CA THR A 28 -3.56 1.27 -14.38
C THR A 28 -4.57 1.78 -13.36
N LEU A 29 -4.64 3.10 -13.18
CA LEU A 29 -5.60 3.78 -12.32
C LEU A 29 -6.68 4.46 -13.18
N PRO A 30 -7.87 4.79 -12.63
CA PRO A 30 -8.99 5.35 -13.39
C PRO A 30 -8.83 6.85 -13.73
N PHE A 31 -7.65 7.42 -13.57
CA PHE A 31 -7.33 8.83 -13.82
C PHE A 31 -5.88 8.98 -14.27
N ASN A 32 -5.62 9.98 -15.13
CA ASN A 32 -4.27 10.24 -15.63
C ASN A 32 -3.46 11.12 -14.66
N THR A 33 -4.13 12.00 -13.92
CA THR A 33 -3.53 12.90 -12.95
C THR A 33 -4.25 12.82 -11.61
N LEU A 34 -3.45 12.80 -10.52
CA LEU A 34 -3.98 12.66 -9.15
C LEU A 34 -3.33 13.69 -8.23
N TYR A 35 -4.16 14.41 -7.50
CA TYR A 35 -3.75 15.16 -6.33
C TYR A 35 -4.00 14.36 -5.06
N VAL A 36 -3.02 14.31 -4.15
CA VAL A 36 -3.18 13.65 -2.84
C VAL A 36 -3.25 14.71 -1.75
N GLU A 37 -4.48 14.93 -1.26
CA GLU A 37 -4.78 15.85 -0.16
C GLU A 37 -4.59 15.10 1.18
N ALA A 38 -3.66 15.56 2.00
CA ALA A 38 -3.35 14.97 3.30
C ALA A 38 -2.63 16.00 4.18
N PRO A 39 -2.60 15.79 5.53
CA PRO A 39 -1.74 16.57 6.41
C PRO A 39 -0.28 16.53 5.94
N ALA A 40 0.43 17.66 6.06
CA ALA A 40 1.81 17.80 5.57
C ALA A 40 2.78 16.75 6.19
N ALA A 41 2.53 16.33 7.43
CA ALA A 41 3.35 15.34 8.15
C ALA A 41 2.95 13.88 7.85
N SER A 42 1.96 13.61 6.97
CA SER A 42 1.52 12.24 6.67
C SER A 42 2.61 11.48 5.90
N LEU A 43 3.21 10.52 6.58
CA LEU A 43 4.15 9.57 5.97
C LEU A 43 3.43 8.62 5.00
N PHE A 44 2.18 8.27 5.29
CA PHE A 44 1.32 7.48 4.42
C PHE A 44 1.13 8.18 3.06
N ALA A 45 0.72 9.45 3.06
CA ALA A 45 0.54 10.21 1.83
C ALA A 45 1.85 10.37 1.04
N THR A 46 2.96 10.57 1.72
CA THR A 46 4.28 10.66 1.09
C THR A 46 4.66 9.35 0.39
N GLN A 47 4.44 8.22 1.05
CA GLN A 47 4.71 6.90 0.48
C GLN A 47 3.74 6.56 -0.65
N LEU A 48 2.45 6.95 -0.51
CA LEU A 48 1.44 6.78 -1.55
C LEU A 48 1.81 7.54 -2.83
N ARG A 49 2.17 8.83 -2.72
CA ARG A 49 2.61 9.63 -3.88
C ARG A 49 3.79 8.99 -4.59
N ARG A 50 4.78 8.51 -3.83
CA ARG A 50 5.95 7.82 -4.38
C ARG A 50 5.56 6.53 -5.10
N MET A 51 4.72 5.70 -4.47
CA MET A 51 4.30 4.41 -5.05
C MET A 51 3.50 4.59 -6.32
N ILE A 52 2.57 5.56 -6.38
CA ILE A 52 1.79 5.86 -7.59
C ILE A 52 2.70 6.43 -8.67
N GLY A 53 3.53 7.43 -8.35
CA GLY A 53 4.38 8.10 -9.33
C GLY A 53 5.46 7.21 -9.96
N SER A 54 5.92 6.16 -9.26
CA SER A 54 6.92 5.22 -9.80
C SER A 54 6.34 3.91 -10.32
N GLY A 55 5.11 3.56 -9.91
CA GLY A 55 4.51 2.25 -10.19
C GLY A 55 3.25 2.29 -11.06
N SER A 56 2.85 3.47 -11.57
CA SER A 56 1.68 3.62 -12.43
C SER A 56 1.92 4.68 -13.51
N ASP A 57 1.03 4.73 -14.49
CA ASP A 57 1.03 5.76 -15.53
C ASP A 57 0.39 7.07 -15.06
N THR A 58 -0.10 7.12 -13.82
CA THR A 58 -0.73 8.29 -13.22
C THR A 58 0.31 9.29 -12.71
N ARG A 59 0.21 10.53 -13.15
CA ARG A 59 1.06 11.62 -12.70
C ARG A 59 0.50 12.27 -11.42
N ILE A 60 1.34 12.42 -10.42
CA ILE A 60 1.00 13.18 -9.20
C ILE A 60 1.15 14.68 -9.48
N THR A 61 0.11 15.45 -9.14
CA THR A 61 0.10 16.91 -9.24
C THR A 61 0.37 17.58 -7.89
N ASN A 62 0.79 18.84 -7.95
CA ASN A 62 1.05 19.62 -6.74
C ASN A 62 -0.18 20.38 -6.26
N THR A 63 -1.15 20.62 -7.14
CA THR A 63 -2.38 21.34 -6.85
C THR A 63 -3.60 20.54 -7.31
N PRO A 64 -4.77 20.71 -6.66
CA PRO A 64 -5.99 19.99 -7.04
C PRO A 64 -6.53 20.43 -8.41
N GLU A 65 -6.26 21.67 -8.85
CA GLU A 65 -6.73 22.23 -10.12
C GLU A 65 -6.12 21.51 -11.34
N GLU A 66 -4.90 20.98 -11.20
CA GLU A 66 -4.19 20.26 -12.25
C GLU A 66 -4.57 18.77 -12.31
N ALA A 67 -5.33 18.28 -11.32
CA ALA A 67 -5.65 16.87 -11.20
C ALA A 67 -6.99 16.51 -11.84
N ASP A 68 -7.08 15.31 -12.42
CA ASP A 68 -8.36 14.73 -12.85
C ASP A 68 -9.16 14.23 -11.65
N ALA A 69 -8.45 13.76 -10.62
CA ALA A 69 -9.04 13.30 -9.38
C ALA A 69 -8.23 13.77 -8.16
N THR A 70 -8.93 13.92 -7.03
CA THR A 70 -8.32 14.17 -5.72
C THR A 70 -8.57 12.99 -4.80
N LEU A 71 -7.50 12.43 -4.25
CA LEU A 71 -7.56 11.47 -3.17
C LEU A 71 -7.32 12.21 -1.86
N GLN A 72 -8.35 12.27 -1.02
CA GLN A 72 -8.27 12.89 0.29
C GLN A 72 -8.09 11.83 1.37
N VAL A 73 -7.03 11.96 2.15
CA VAL A 73 -6.84 11.22 3.41
C VAL A 73 -7.64 11.94 4.50
N VAL A 74 -8.82 11.39 4.82
CA VAL A 74 -9.73 11.98 5.79
C VAL A 74 -9.20 11.82 7.20
N GLN A 75 -8.64 10.64 7.49
CA GLN A 75 -8.11 10.31 8.81
C GLN A 75 -6.98 9.29 8.70
N GLU A 76 -5.94 9.48 9.49
CA GLU A 76 -4.85 8.53 9.70
C GLU A 76 -4.62 8.38 11.20
N LEU A 77 -4.86 7.17 11.75
CA LEU A 77 -4.78 6.90 13.18
C LEU A 77 -3.86 5.72 13.46
N ARG A 78 -3.09 5.86 14.55
CA ARG A 78 -2.31 4.81 15.19
C ARG A 78 -2.85 4.61 16.58
N GLU A 79 -3.33 3.42 16.86
CA GLU A 79 -3.95 3.06 18.13
C GLU A 79 -3.20 1.87 18.73
N LYS A 80 -3.14 1.82 20.06
CA LYS A 80 -2.54 0.73 20.81
C LYS A 80 -3.52 0.27 21.88
N GLU A 81 -3.76 -1.03 21.94
CA GLU A 81 -4.71 -1.67 22.85
C GLU A 81 -4.02 -2.81 23.62
N ILE A 82 -4.32 -2.95 24.89
CA ILE A 82 -3.81 -4.05 25.72
C ILE A 82 -4.69 -5.27 25.45
N LEU A 83 -4.09 -6.37 25.00
CA LEU A 83 -4.77 -7.64 24.77
C LEU A 83 -4.75 -8.53 26.01
N SER A 84 -3.64 -8.60 26.71
CA SER A 84 -3.51 -9.48 27.87
C SER A 84 -2.62 -8.89 28.97
N LEU A 85 -2.95 -9.27 30.22
CA LEU A 85 -2.18 -8.97 31.41
C LEU A 85 -1.68 -10.26 32.06
N SER A 86 -0.55 -10.18 32.76
CA SER A 86 -0.06 -11.27 33.64
C SER A 86 -0.92 -11.35 34.91
N ALA A 87 -0.75 -12.42 35.69
CA ALA A 87 -1.40 -12.56 37.00
C ALA A 87 -1.06 -11.40 37.96
N GLY A 88 0.07 -10.74 37.77
CA GLY A 88 0.49 -9.55 38.53
C GLY A 88 0.04 -8.21 37.92
N GLY A 89 -0.86 -8.21 36.92
CA GLY A 89 -1.40 -6.99 36.33
C GLY A 89 -0.45 -6.28 35.33
N ARG A 90 0.67 -6.91 34.96
CA ARG A 90 1.61 -6.33 33.96
C ARG A 90 1.16 -6.68 32.56
N VAL A 91 1.34 -5.77 31.63
CA VAL A 91 1.05 -5.97 30.20
C VAL A 91 1.92 -7.11 29.65
N ARG A 92 1.30 -8.06 28.93
CA ARG A 92 1.98 -9.16 28.24
C ARG A 92 1.87 -9.06 26.74
N GLU A 93 0.72 -8.63 26.25
CA GLU A 93 0.45 -8.54 24.81
C GLU A 93 -0.27 -7.23 24.50
N LEU A 94 0.15 -6.60 23.44
CA LEU A 94 -0.42 -5.38 22.87
C LEU A 94 -0.86 -5.63 21.43
N GLN A 95 -1.96 -5.00 21.04
CA GLN A 95 -2.38 -4.91 19.64
C GLN A 95 -2.15 -3.50 19.15
N LEU A 96 -1.44 -3.39 18.05
CA LEU A 96 -1.34 -2.16 17.27
C LEU A 96 -2.43 -2.16 16.21
N ARG A 97 -3.08 -1.02 16.05
CA ARG A 97 -4.06 -0.80 15.00
C ARG A 97 -3.67 0.43 14.19
N TYR A 98 -3.61 0.28 12.88
CA TYR A 98 -3.39 1.36 11.94
C TYR A 98 -4.61 1.51 11.05
N ARG A 99 -5.19 2.70 11.05
CA ARG A 99 -6.43 2.99 10.33
C ARG A 99 -6.23 4.18 9.41
N VAL A 100 -6.66 4.03 8.15
CA VAL A 100 -6.68 5.10 7.16
C VAL A 100 -8.06 5.18 6.56
N GLN A 101 -8.71 6.33 6.68
CA GLN A 101 -9.94 6.65 5.98
C GLN A 101 -9.65 7.57 4.81
N TYR A 102 -10.23 7.28 3.65
CA TYR A 102 -10.00 8.03 2.44
C TYR A 102 -11.26 8.15 1.60
N ARG A 103 -11.26 9.15 0.71
CA ARG A 103 -12.23 9.31 -0.36
C ARG A 103 -11.54 9.80 -1.62
N VAL A 104 -12.13 9.47 -2.78
CA VAL A 104 -11.63 9.90 -4.10
C VAL A 104 -12.77 10.54 -4.86
N TYR A 105 -12.54 11.73 -5.36
CA TYR A 105 -13.51 12.49 -6.13
C TYR A 105 -12.86 13.16 -7.34
N ASP A 106 -13.65 13.42 -8.37
CA ASP A 106 -13.22 14.14 -9.57
C ASP A 106 -13.20 15.67 -9.37
N ARG A 107 -12.91 16.41 -10.44
CA ARG A 107 -12.92 17.89 -10.45
C ARG A 107 -14.27 18.49 -10.06
N ASN A 108 -15.37 17.79 -10.35
CA ASN A 108 -16.73 18.22 -10.04
C ASN A 108 -17.19 17.80 -8.64
N LYS A 109 -16.27 17.26 -7.82
CA LYS A 109 -16.54 16.67 -6.50
C LYS A 109 -17.44 15.43 -6.55
N ALA A 110 -17.64 14.83 -7.73
CA ALA A 110 -18.33 13.55 -7.83
C ALA A 110 -17.42 12.41 -7.37
N PRO A 111 -17.95 11.41 -6.63
CA PRO A 111 -17.13 10.30 -6.16
C PRO A 111 -16.67 9.41 -7.33
N VAL A 112 -15.37 9.22 -7.47
CA VAL A 112 -14.74 8.30 -8.44
C VAL A 112 -14.77 6.87 -7.91
N ALA A 113 -14.72 6.72 -6.59
CA ALA A 113 -14.83 5.45 -5.89
C ALA A 113 -15.57 5.66 -4.56
N PRO A 114 -16.25 4.65 -4.01
CA PRO A 114 -16.85 4.74 -2.68
C PRO A 114 -15.81 5.13 -1.64
N PRO A 115 -16.17 5.96 -0.63
CA PRO A 115 -15.31 6.20 0.52
C PRO A 115 -14.87 4.88 1.14
N GLY A 116 -13.62 4.79 1.54
CA GLY A 116 -13.06 3.55 2.04
C GLY A 116 -12.28 3.72 3.33
N GLU A 117 -12.17 2.61 4.05
CA GLU A 117 -11.34 2.48 5.22
C GLU A 117 -10.39 1.28 5.06
N ILE A 118 -9.15 1.44 5.48
CA ILE A 118 -8.16 0.38 5.61
C ILE A 118 -7.83 0.27 7.09
N VAL A 119 -7.98 -0.92 7.64
CA VAL A 119 -7.65 -1.21 9.04
C VAL A 119 -6.70 -2.39 9.06
N LEU A 120 -5.53 -2.18 9.63
CA LEU A 120 -4.52 -3.20 9.85
C LEU A 120 -4.30 -3.39 11.33
N ARG A 121 -4.02 -4.63 11.74
CA ARG A 121 -3.74 -5.00 13.13
C ARG A 121 -2.47 -5.84 13.18
N ARG A 122 -1.69 -5.65 14.25
CA ARG A 122 -0.53 -6.48 14.59
C ARG A 122 -0.48 -6.65 16.08
N ASP A 123 -0.40 -7.89 16.51
CA ASP A 123 -0.21 -8.23 17.91
C ASP A 123 1.29 -8.44 18.17
N TYR A 124 1.78 -7.98 19.30
CA TYR A 124 3.15 -8.22 19.71
C TYR A 124 3.27 -8.41 21.22
N SER A 125 4.24 -9.24 21.63
CA SER A 125 4.53 -9.47 23.03
C SER A 125 5.24 -8.25 23.63
N PHE A 126 4.85 -7.88 24.84
CA PHE A 126 5.44 -6.79 25.60
C PHE A 126 6.14 -7.31 26.84
N ASN A 127 7.33 -6.76 27.14
CA ASN A 127 8.11 -7.04 28.35
C ASN A 127 8.72 -5.74 28.85
N ASP A 128 8.39 -5.36 30.07
CA ASP A 128 8.88 -4.12 30.71
C ASP A 128 10.40 -4.05 30.80
N GLN A 129 11.09 -5.20 30.84
CA GLN A 129 12.55 -5.26 30.93
C GLN A 129 13.25 -4.92 29.61
N GLU A 130 12.52 -4.92 28.49
CA GLU A 130 13.03 -4.73 27.13
C GLU A 130 12.43 -3.48 26.47
N GLN A 131 12.03 -2.48 27.24
CA GLN A 131 11.24 -1.34 26.76
C GLN A 131 11.82 -0.67 25.51
N LEU A 132 13.11 -0.36 25.47
CA LEU A 132 13.74 0.30 24.31
C LEU A 132 13.68 -0.55 23.03
N SER A 133 13.88 -1.87 23.15
CA SER A 133 13.76 -2.76 22.00
C SER A 133 12.31 -2.89 21.54
N LYS A 134 11.35 -2.87 22.47
CA LYS A 134 9.92 -2.93 22.17
C LYS A 134 9.40 -1.64 21.52
N GLU A 135 9.89 -0.48 21.88
CA GLU A 135 9.58 0.77 21.19
C GLU A 135 10.08 0.77 19.74
N SER A 136 11.27 0.20 19.51
CA SER A 136 11.83 0.04 18.16
C SER A 136 11.03 -0.96 17.32
N GLU A 137 10.60 -2.07 17.91
CA GLU A 137 9.74 -3.09 17.29
C GLU A 137 8.38 -2.48 16.92
N GLU A 138 7.74 -1.74 17.83
CA GLU A 138 6.48 -1.05 17.58
C GLU A 138 6.59 -0.08 16.41
N ALA A 139 7.65 0.74 16.37
CA ALA A 139 7.88 1.68 15.28
C ALA A 139 8.04 0.96 13.92
N LEU A 140 8.71 -0.20 13.91
CA LEU A 140 8.86 -1.03 12.72
C LEU A 140 7.52 -1.61 12.27
N LEU A 141 6.72 -2.16 13.19
CA LEU A 141 5.40 -2.70 12.90
C LEU A 141 4.46 -1.63 12.32
N TYR A 142 4.44 -0.40 12.85
CA TYR A 142 3.66 0.69 12.27
C TYR A 142 4.14 1.08 10.87
N ARG A 143 5.44 1.05 10.61
CA ARG A 143 6.00 1.30 9.28
C ARG A 143 5.56 0.24 8.26
N ASP A 144 5.58 -1.03 8.67
CA ASP A 144 5.15 -2.14 7.83
C ASP A 144 3.64 -2.07 7.55
N MET A 145 2.82 -1.82 8.58
CA MET A 145 1.38 -1.61 8.40
C MET A 145 1.08 -0.43 7.47
N GLN A 146 1.82 0.67 7.58
CA GLN A 146 1.68 1.81 6.68
C GLN A 146 1.99 1.42 5.23
N ALA A 147 3.07 0.66 4.99
CA ALA A 147 3.42 0.17 3.66
C ALA A 147 2.33 -0.76 3.10
N ASP A 148 1.81 -1.67 3.93
CA ASP A 148 0.69 -2.56 3.57
C ASP A 148 -0.57 -1.75 3.22
N ALA A 149 -0.89 -0.72 4.00
CA ALA A 149 -2.04 0.15 3.75
C ALA A 149 -1.94 0.88 2.41
N VAL A 150 -0.76 1.41 2.07
CA VAL A 150 -0.50 2.05 0.77
C VAL A 150 -0.73 1.05 -0.36
N GLN A 151 -0.20 -0.16 -0.25
CA GLN A 151 -0.39 -1.20 -1.26
C GLN A 151 -1.87 -1.60 -1.40
N GLN A 152 -2.59 -1.73 -0.29
CA GLN A 152 -4.03 -2.03 -0.32
C GLN A 152 -4.82 -0.93 -1.01
N LEU A 153 -4.51 0.34 -0.71
CA LEU A 153 -5.18 1.47 -1.36
C LEU A 153 -4.95 1.46 -2.88
N VAL A 154 -3.71 1.29 -3.34
CA VAL A 154 -3.39 1.23 -4.77
C VAL A 154 -4.15 0.08 -5.45
N ARG A 155 -4.22 -1.11 -4.83
CA ARG A 155 -5.01 -2.24 -5.38
C ARG A 155 -6.51 -1.92 -5.46
N ARG A 156 -7.08 -1.21 -4.48
CA ARG A 156 -8.50 -0.79 -4.50
C ARG A 156 -8.78 0.21 -5.62
N LEU A 157 -7.86 1.16 -5.85
CA LEU A 157 -7.97 2.13 -6.96
C LEU A 157 -7.90 1.42 -8.32
N GLN A 158 -7.02 0.43 -8.47
CA GLN A 158 -6.94 -0.40 -9.68
C GLN A 158 -8.23 -1.20 -9.93
N ALA A 159 -8.82 -1.74 -8.85
CA ALA A 159 -10.09 -2.48 -8.96
C ALA A 159 -11.24 -1.55 -9.41
N ALA A 160 -11.27 -0.32 -8.89
CA ALA A 160 -12.27 0.69 -9.31
C ALA A 160 -12.14 1.04 -10.80
N ALA A 161 -10.91 1.15 -11.34
CA ALA A 161 -10.67 1.37 -12.75
C ALA A 161 -11.28 0.28 -13.65
N LYS A 162 -11.14 -0.99 -13.22
CA LYS A 162 -11.70 -2.14 -13.96
C LYS A 162 -13.23 -2.19 -13.95
N THR A 163 -13.85 -1.67 -12.90
CA THR A 163 -15.31 -1.63 -12.76
C THR A 163 -15.92 -0.49 -13.59
N GLY A 164 -15.30 0.70 -13.58
CA GLY A 164 -15.75 1.84 -14.38
C GLY A 164 -15.58 1.64 -15.89
N ALA A 165 -14.65 0.80 -16.33
CA ALA A 165 -14.46 0.49 -17.76
C ALA A 165 -15.51 -0.49 -18.32
N LYS A 166 -16.40 -1.06 -17.48
CA LYS A 166 -17.44 -2.03 -17.86
C LYS A 166 -18.85 -1.42 -17.90
N SER A 167 -19.00 -0.15 -17.54
CA SER A 167 -20.26 0.63 -17.60
C SER A 167 -20.27 1.55 -18.80
#